data_6dd34f410a0983ccdce1b1b4d50a5d64
#
_entry.id   6dd34f410a0983ccdce1b1b4d50a5d64
#
_cell.length_a   1.000
_cell.length_b   1.000
_cell.length_c   1.000
_cell.angle_alpha   90.00
_cell.angle_beta   90.00
_cell.angle_gamma   90.00
#
_symmetry.space_group_name_H-M   'P 1'
#
loop_
_entity.id
_entity.type
_entity.pdbx_description
1 polymer ?
#
loop_
_entity_poly.entity_id
_entity_poly.type
_entity_poly.pdbx_seq_one_letter_code
_entity_poly.pdbx_strand_id
1 'polypeptide(L)'
;MTAVSLTAVAQSEGGLIAGAEVEKKVNKQLSVSVEAELRTRNNFKTMERWSLELGTSYKFNKWLKADAGYTLLNTNFREDINYKSSGAYNNWRPSYWGIRHRMHASLTGTYKFQNNLRLSLRERWQYTYRPEKTVTRWDFDNSCWEDKVRVGKDKNQLRSRLQLEYDKKKALLTPYASVELYNSWAVEKIRYTIGTDINVTKSHAFNVFYRFQNMKNVEENEYDPDMHYIGVGYKFKF
;
A
#
# COMPACT_ATOMS: atom_id res chain seq x y z
N MET A 1 9.56 -42.66 -10.61
CA MET A 1 8.72 -41.46 -10.86
C MET A 1 9.35 -40.30 -10.13
N THR A 2 10.08 -39.46 -10.85
CA THR A 2 10.73 -38.26 -10.31
C THR A 2 9.72 -37.12 -10.36
N ALA A 3 9.28 -36.67 -9.19
CA ALA A 3 8.45 -35.47 -9.07
C ALA A 3 9.33 -34.26 -9.45
N VAL A 4 9.04 -33.65 -10.59
CA VAL A 4 9.57 -32.33 -10.97
C VAL A 4 8.82 -31.33 -10.10
N SER A 5 9.48 -30.85 -9.03
CA SER A 5 9.02 -29.69 -8.31
C SER A 5 9.19 -28.46 -9.22
N LEU A 6 8.12 -28.02 -9.84
CA LEU A 6 8.05 -26.68 -10.45
C LEU A 6 8.23 -25.67 -9.31
N THR A 7 9.45 -25.18 -9.14
CA THR A 7 9.70 -23.96 -8.37
C THR A 7 8.98 -22.83 -9.11
N ALA A 8 7.85 -22.40 -8.59
CA ALA A 8 7.22 -21.15 -9.04
C ALA A 8 8.23 -20.03 -8.80
N VAL A 9 8.92 -19.61 -9.85
CA VAL A 9 9.72 -18.38 -9.82
C VAL A 9 8.72 -17.27 -9.57
N ALA A 10 8.78 -16.65 -8.41
CA ALA A 10 7.96 -15.50 -8.07
C ALA A 10 8.19 -14.42 -9.14
N GLN A 11 7.26 -14.30 -10.09
CA GLN A 11 7.34 -13.34 -11.17
C GLN A 11 7.16 -11.95 -10.55
N SER A 12 8.19 -11.12 -10.62
CA SER A 12 8.12 -9.74 -10.15
C SER A 12 7.53 -8.83 -11.22
N GLU A 13 6.73 -7.83 -10.79
CA GLU A 13 6.12 -6.86 -11.69
C GLU A 13 6.58 -5.44 -11.37
N GLY A 14 6.65 -4.59 -12.40
CA GLY A 14 6.87 -3.16 -12.26
C GLY A 14 5.57 -2.37 -12.15
N GLY A 15 5.59 -1.27 -11.39
CA GLY A 15 4.47 -0.33 -11.26
C GLY A 15 4.91 1.09 -10.91
N LEU A 16 4.00 2.04 -11.15
CA LEU A 16 4.15 3.44 -10.76
C LEU A 16 3.23 3.75 -9.57
N ILE A 17 3.71 4.59 -8.67
CA ILE A 17 2.90 5.23 -7.63
C ILE A 17 2.99 6.73 -7.87
N ALA A 18 1.86 7.40 -8.05
CA ALA A 18 1.78 8.85 -8.15
C ALA A 18 0.81 9.37 -7.09
N GLY A 19 1.22 10.37 -6.31
CA GLY A 19 0.41 10.91 -5.22
C GLY A 19 0.48 12.42 -5.11
N ALA A 20 -0.57 13.02 -4.59
CA ALA A 20 -0.62 14.42 -4.21
C ALA A 20 -1.29 14.58 -2.85
N GLU A 21 -0.67 15.32 -1.95
CA GLU A 21 -1.17 15.59 -0.60
C GLU A 21 -1.26 17.10 -0.37
N VAL A 22 -2.37 17.51 0.22
CA VAL A 22 -2.57 18.86 0.75
C VAL A 22 -2.70 18.76 2.27
N GLU A 23 -1.82 19.42 3.00
CA GLU A 23 -1.81 19.44 4.46
C GLU A 23 -2.05 20.86 4.98
N LYS A 24 -3.04 21.02 5.84
CA LYS A 24 -3.33 22.25 6.57
C LYS A 24 -2.95 22.10 8.04
N LYS A 25 -2.10 23.03 8.52
CA LYS A 25 -1.83 23.14 9.96
C LYS A 25 -2.95 23.91 10.62
N VAL A 26 -3.74 23.25 11.45
CA VAL A 26 -4.80 23.88 12.25
C VAL A 26 -4.17 24.67 13.40
N ASN A 27 -3.16 24.10 14.06
CA ASN A 27 -2.37 24.75 15.10
C ASN A 27 -0.95 24.12 15.17
N LYS A 28 -0.17 24.42 16.23
CA LYS A 28 1.19 23.90 16.40
C LYS A 28 1.26 22.38 16.55
N GLN A 29 0.18 21.75 16.98
CA GLN A 29 0.12 20.32 17.27
C GLN A 29 -0.73 19.55 16.24
N LEU A 30 -1.84 20.12 15.80
CA LEU A 30 -2.84 19.48 14.94
C LEU A 30 -2.68 19.88 13.48
N SER A 31 -2.65 18.93 12.58
CA SER A 31 -2.82 19.13 11.14
C SER A 31 -3.85 18.14 10.56
N VAL A 32 -4.46 18.56 9.46
CA VAL A 32 -5.38 17.74 8.65
C VAL A 32 -4.84 17.65 7.24
N SER A 33 -5.10 16.56 6.55
CA SER A 33 -4.63 16.34 5.18
C SER A 33 -5.65 15.63 4.32
N VAL A 34 -5.54 15.89 3.02
CA VAL A 34 -6.21 15.15 1.95
C VAL A 34 -5.12 14.64 1.03
N GLU A 35 -5.14 13.35 0.73
CA GLU A 35 -4.18 12.72 -0.18
C GLU A 35 -4.92 11.94 -1.26
N ALA A 36 -4.51 12.11 -2.52
CA ALA A 36 -4.92 11.28 -3.64
C ALA A 36 -3.73 10.47 -4.13
N GLU A 37 -3.91 9.17 -4.39
CA GLU A 37 -2.86 8.28 -4.88
C GLU A 37 -3.40 7.44 -6.04
N LEU A 38 -2.57 7.27 -7.07
CA LEU A 38 -2.77 6.37 -8.19
C LEU A 38 -1.67 5.32 -8.19
N ARG A 39 -2.01 4.07 -8.54
CA ARG A 39 -1.03 2.99 -8.74
C ARG A 39 -1.28 2.23 -10.02
N THR A 40 -0.18 1.80 -10.63
CA THR A 40 -0.20 0.86 -11.75
C THR A 40 0.48 -0.46 -11.36
N ARG A 41 0.24 -1.49 -12.16
CA ARG A 41 0.86 -2.82 -12.07
C ARG A 41 1.13 -3.36 -13.49
N ASN A 42 1.53 -4.62 -13.60
CA ASN A 42 1.74 -5.30 -14.89
C ASN A 42 2.69 -4.48 -15.79
N ASN A 43 3.88 -4.15 -15.24
CA ASN A 43 4.88 -3.35 -15.93
C ASN A 43 4.31 -2.04 -16.50
N PHE A 44 3.62 -1.29 -15.61
CA PHE A 44 2.99 0.02 -15.85
C PHE A 44 1.73 0.00 -16.75
N LYS A 45 1.34 -1.13 -17.32
CA LYS A 45 0.26 -1.24 -18.32
C LYS A 45 -1.15 -1.17 -17.74
N THR A 46 -1.31 -1.55 -16.48
CA THR A 46 -2.66 -1.69 -15.89
C THR A 46 -2.80 -0.77 -14.67
N MET A 47 -3.87 0.02 -14.61
CA MET A 47 -4.23 0.74 -13.40
C MET A 47 -4.59 -0.27 -12.29
N GLU A 48 -3.83 -0.27 -11.19
CA GLU A 48 -4.08 -1.13 -10.04
C GLU A 48 -5.18 -0.56 -9.15
N ARG A 49 -5.05 0.72 -8.81
CA ARG A 49 -6.02 1.41 -7.95
C ARG A 49 -5.83 2.92 -7.97
N TRP A 50 -6.88 3.59 -7.56
CA TRP A 50 -6.81 4.95 -7.04
C TRP A 50 -7.35 5.00 -5.61
N SER A 51 -6.92 5.98 -4.85
CA SER A 51 -7.40 6.19 -3.49
C SER A 51 -7.47 7.66 -3.13
N LEU A 52 -8.40 7.99 -2.23
CA LEU A 52 -8.54 9.29 -1.61
C LEU A 52 -8.51 9.09 -0.10
N GLU A 53 -7.60 9.76 0.60
CA GLU A 53 -7.43 9.68 2.04
C GLU A 53 -7.70 11.02 2.70
N LEU A 54 -8.48 10.99 3.78
CA LEU A 54 -8.64 12.09 4.73
C LEU A 54 -7.87 11.71 5.98
N GLY A 55 -6.92 12.55 6.38
CA GLY A 55 -6.04 12.29 7.49
C GLY A 55 -6.03 13.40 8.52
N THR A 56 -5.70 13.03 9.75
CA THR A 56 -5.39 13.97 10.82
C THR A 56 -4.13 13.52 11.53
N SER A 57 -3.32 14.45 11.98
CA SER A 57 -2.15 14.15 12.79
C SER A 57 -2.03 15.09 13.98
N TYR A 58 -1.64 14.52 15.13
CA TYR A 58 -1.44 15.25 16.37
C TYR A 58 -0.03 15.01 16.93
N LYS A 59 0.72 16.08 17.11
CA LYS A 59 2.06 16.04 17.72
C LYS A 59 1.95 16.26 19.22
N PHE A 60 2.17 15.22 20.01
CA PHE A 60 2.25 15.36 21.47
C PHE A 60 3.47 16.17 21.90
N ASN A 61 4.60 15.86 21.25
CA ASN A 61 5.88 16.54 21.48
C ASN A 61 6.81 16.35 20.27
N LYS A 62 8.10 16.68 20.40
CA LYS A 62 9.10 16.53 19.33
C LYS A 62 9.46 15.08 18.99
N TRP A 63 9.09 14.11 19.86
CA TRP A 63 9.43 12.70 19.68
C TRP A 63 8.22 11.82 19.36
N LEU A 64 7.00 12.27 19.67
CA LEU A 64 5.80 11.45 19.57
C LEU A 64 4.70 12.13 18.79
N LYS A 65 4.18 11.42 17.78
CA LYS A 65 3.08 11.85 16.91
C LYS A 65 2.07 10.71 16.76
N ALA A 66 0.78 11.02 16.83
CA ALA A 66 -0.30 10.12 16.42
C ALA A 66 -0.90 10.59 15.10
N ASP A 67 -1.36 9.64 14.30
CA ASP A 67 -2.10 9.90 13.07
C ASP A 67 -3.33 8.99 13.03
N ALA A 68 -4.41 9.50 12.46
CA ALA A 68 -5.59 8.70 12.14
C ALA A 68 -6.13 9.14 10.77
N GLY A 69 -6.78 8.23 10.06
CA GLY A 69 -7.32 8.57 8.76
C GLY A 69 -8.30 7.53 8.22
N TYR A 70 -9.02 7.98 7.21
CA TYR A 70 -9.93 7.18 6.41
C TYR A 70 -9.52 7.27 4.95
N THR A 71 -9.45 6.12 4.26
CA THR A 71 -9.11 6.03 2.86
C THR A 71 -10.22 5.31 2.10
N LEU A 72 -10.77 5.96 1.09
CA LEU A 72 -11.56 5.31 0.06
C LEU A 72 -10.61 4.77 -1.01
N LEU A 73 -10.66 3.48 -1.29
CA LEU A 73 -9.88 2.85 -2.34
C LEU A 73 -10.81 2.25 -3.38
N ASN A 74 -10.53 2.50 -4.65
CA ASN A 74 -11.10 1.73 -5.74
C ASN A 74 -9.97 0.90 -6.37
N THR A 75 -10.10 -0.41 -6.31
CA THR A 75 -9.06 -1.38 -6.68
C THR A 75 -9.53 -2.20 -7.87
N ASN A 76 -8.68 -2.31 -8.86
CA ASN A 76 -8.83 -3.27 -9.96
C ASN A 76 -8.32 -4.62 -9.47
N PHE A 77 -9.24 -5.50 -9.06
CA PHE A 77 -8.91 -6.87 -8.68
C PHE A 77 -8.43 -7.64 -9.91
N ARG A 78 -7.39 -8.45 -9.72
CA ARG A 78 -6.86 -9.29 -10.79
C ARG A 78 -7.91 -10.30 -11.23
N GLU A 79 -7.78 -10.74 -12.47
CA GLU A 79 -8.46 -11.96 -12.93
C GLU A 79 -8.00 -13.16 -12.09
N ASP A 80 -8.84 -14.14 -12.01
CA ASP A 80 -8.62 -15.31 -11.17
C ASP A 80 -9.21 -16.55 -11.82
N ILE A 81 -8.43 -17.62 -11.87
CA ILE A 81 -8.85 -18.91 -12.40
C ILE A 81 -8.82 -19.91 -11.26
N ASN A 82 -9.97 -20.47 -10.93
CA ASN A 82 -10.07 -21.52 -9.94
C ASN A 82 -10.06 -22.90 -10.61
N TYR A 83 -9.41 -23.84 -9.95
CA TYR A 83 -9.28 -25.21 -10.39
C TYR A 83 -10.06 -26.13 -9.46
N LYS A 84 -10.54 -27.23 -9.99
CA LYS A 84 -11.11 -28.37 -9.21
C LYS A 84 -9.98 -29.15 -8.55
N SER A 85 -10.31 -29.97 -7.57
CA SER A 85 -9.35 -30.89 -6.94
C SER A 85 -8.72 -31.88 -7.94
N SER A 86 -9.39 -32.13 -9.07
CA SER A 86 -8.89 -32.94 -10.19
C SER A 86 -7.86 -32.19 -11.07
N GLY A 87 -7.62 -30.91 -10.86
CA GLY A 87 -6.78 -30.05 -11.71
C GLY A 87 -7.49 -29.47 -12.94
N ALA A 88 -8.74 -29.83 -13.21
CA ALA A 88 -9.51 -29.24 -14.29
C ALA A 88 -9.96 -27.80 -13.95
N TYR A 89 -10.19 -26.97 -14.97
CA TYR A 89 -10.75 -25.63 -14.79
C TYR A 89 -12.14 -25.70 -14.14
N ASN A 90 -12.37 -24.87 -13.14
CA ASN A 90 -13.67 -24.73 -12.49
C ASN A 90 -14.37 -23.45 -12.97
N ASN A 91 -13.80 -22.31 -12.69
CA ASN A 91 -14.33 -21.03 -13.14
C ASN A 91 -13.22 -19.99 -13.39
N TRP A 92 -13.51 -19.01 -14.26
CA TRP A 92 -12.68 -17.88 -14.55
C TRP A 92 -13.43 -16.57 -14.26
N ARG A 93 -12.85 -15.73 -13.44
CA ARG A 93 -13.36 -14.42 -13.12
C ARG A 93 -12.45 -13.35 -13.75
N PRO A 94 -12.93 -12.56 -14.72
CA PRO A 94 -12.19 -11.43 -15.26
C PRO A 94 -11.81 -10.41 -14.19
N SER A 95 -10.85 -9.55 -14.49
CA SER A 95 -10.53 -8.40 -13.64
C SER A 95 -11.73 -7.45 -13.52
N TYR A 96 -11.94 -6.88 -12.33
CA TYR A 96 -13.02 -5.94 -12.07
C TYR A 96 -12.65 -4.90 -11.03
N TRP A 97 -13.31 -3.75 -11.08
CA TRP A 97 -13.14 -2.69 -10.11
C TRP A 97 -14.05 -2.89 -8.89
N GLY A 98 -13.50 -2.66 -7.70
CA GLY A 98 -14.27 -2.73 -6.46
C GLY A 98 -13.77 -1.77 -5.40
N ILE A 99 -14.71 -1.22 -4.64
CA ILE A 99 -14.45 -0.27 -3.56
C ILE A 99 -13.97 -1.02 -2.31
N ARG A 100 -13.07 -0.38 -1.57
CA ARG A 100 -12.67 -0.76 -0.21
C ARG A 100 -12.65 0.47 0.67
N HIS A 101 -13.07 0.32 1.90
CA HIS A 101 -13.00 1.32 2.95
C HIS A 101 -11.86 0.95 3.89
N ARG A 102 -10.99 1.91 4.19
CA ARG A 102 -9.86 1.66 5.08
C ARG A 102 -9.82 2.73 6.15
N MET A 103 -9.74 2.29 7.40
CA MET A 103 -9.46 3.14 8.55
C MET A 103 -8.08 2.81 9.10
N HIS A 104 -7.38 3.79 9.62
CA HIS A 104 -6.12 3.55 10.30
C HIS A 104 -5.92 4.48 11.48
N ALA A 105 -5.18 3.98 12.46
CA ALA A 105 -4.61 4.77 13.54
C ALA A 105 -3.13 4.39 13.68
N SER A 106 -2.25 5.37 13.91
CA SER A 106 -0.83 5.10 14.05
C SER A 106 -0.18 5.97 15.12
N LEU A 107 0.88 5.42 15.70
CA LEU A 107 1.75 6.11 16.62
C LEU A 107 3.18 6.09 16.05
N THR A 108 3.84 7.24 16.04
CA THR A 108 5.20 7.37 15.51
C THR A 108 6.10 7.95 16.59
N GLY A 109 7.10 7.15 16.98
CA GLY A 109 8.22 7.59 17.80
C GLY A 109 9.37 8.04 16.91
N THR A 110 10.04 9.14 17.27
CA THR A 110 11.14 9.72 16.48
C THR A 110 12.30 10.09 17.38
N TYR A 111 13.51 9.69 16.98
CA TYR A 111 14.75 10.11 17.63
C TYR A 111 15.68 10.79 16.62
N LYS A 112 16.20 11.97 16.97
CA LYS A 112 17.13 12.72 16.13
C LYS A 112 18.52 12.71 16.76
N PHE A 113 19.48 12.16 16.03
CA PHE A 113 20.91 12.13 16.41
C PHE A 113 21.58 13.47 16.12
N GLN A 114 22.74 13.70 16.73
CA GLN A 114 23.52 14.94 16.56
C GLN A 114 24.04 15.15 15.13
N ASN A 115 24.28 14.05 14.40
CA ASN A 115 24.77 14.02 13.00
C ASN A 115 23.68 14.24 11.93
N ASN A 116 22.53 14.83 12.30
CA ASN A 116 21.36 15.03 11.44
C ASN A 116 20.64 13.75 10.99
N LEU A 117 21.02 12.60 11.46
CA LEU A 117 20.23 11.37 11.24
C LEU A 117 18.98 11.41 12.12
N ARG A 118 17.87 10.97 11.56
CA ARG A 118 16.58 10.84 12.23
C ARG A 118 16.07 9.42 12.04
N LEU A 119 15.89 8.70 13.15
CA LEU A 119 15.29 7.38 13.19
C LEU A 119 13.85 7.51 13.64
N SER A 120 12.92 6.86 12.95
CA SER A 120 11.52 6.82 13.35
C SER A 120 10.97 5.39 13.28
N LEU A 121 10.19 5.02 14.29
CA LEU A 121 9.42 3.79 14.35
C LEU A 121 7.94 4.18 14.33
N ARG A 122 7.19 3.63 13.40
CA ARG A 122 5.74 3.83 13.29
C ARG A 122 5.04 2.49 13.42
N GLU A 123 4.14 2.40 14.39
CA GLU A 123 3.15 1.34 14.50
C GLU A 123 1.80 1.84 14.00
N ARG A 124 1.20 1.12 13.05
CA ARG A 124 -0.09 1.47 12.45
C ARG A 124 -1.02 0.28 12.49
N TRP A 125 -2.11 0.40 13.22
CA TRP A 125 -3.27 -0.46 13.05
C TRP A 125 -4.08 0.00 11.85
N GLN A 126 -4.53 -0.94 11.03
CA GLN A 126 -5.30 -0.70 9.82
C GLN A 126 -6.44 -1.70 9.74
N TYR A 127 -7.65 -1.20 9.61
CA TYR A 127 -8.84 -1.97 9.28
C TYR A 127 -9.26 -1.69 7.85
N THR A 128 -9.50 -2.74 7.05
CA THR A 128 -9.95 -2.60 5.66
C THR A 128 -11.19 -3.44 5.46
N TYR A 129 -12.27 -2.82 5.00
CA TYR A 129 -13.52 -3.46 4.65
C TYR A 129 -13.74 -3.42 3.13
N ARG A 130 -14.05 -4.56 2.53
CA ARG A 130 -14.49 -4.70 1.15
C ARG A 130 -15.97 -5.04 1.16
N PRO A 131 -16.87 -4.17 0.65
CA PRO A 131 -18.29 -4.48 0.51
C PRO A 131 -18.54 -5.69 -0.39
N GLU A 132 -19.69 -6.27 -0.21
CA GLU A 132 -20.25 -7.26 -1.12
C GLU A 132 -20.38 -6.68 -2.53
N LYS A 133 -20.14 -7.52 -3.55
CA LYS A 133 -20.29 -7.13 -4.94
C LYS A 133 -20.64 -8.33 -5.79
N THR A 134 -21.66 -8.21 -6.64
CA THR A 134 -21.92 -9.16 -7.71
C THR A 134 -20.86 -9.00 -8.81
N VAL A 135 -20.25 -10.11 -9.21
CA VAL A 135 -19.22 -10.18 -10.26
C VAL A 135 -19.58 -11.31 -11.22
N THR A 136 -19.38 -11.08 -12.49
CA THR A 136 -19.60 -12.10 -13.53
C THR A 136 -18.38 -13.00 -13.62
N ARG A 137 -18.61 -14.31 -13.76
CA ARG A 137 -17.56 -15.31 -13.99
C ARG A 137 -17.99 -16.30 -15.05
N TRP A 138 -17.04 -16.90 -15.73
CA TRP A 138 -17.26 -18.01 -16.64
C TRP A 138 -17.25 -19.32 -15.87
N ASP A 139 -18.31 -20.11 -15.98
CA ASP A 139 -18.39 -21.48 -15.47
C ASP A 139 -17.98 -22.45 -16.57
N PHE A 140 -16.90 -23.22 -16.36
CA PHE A 140 -16.41 -24.17 -17.35
C PHE A 140 -17.27 -25.43 -17.44
N ASP A 141 -18.02 -25.80 -16.38
CA ASP A 141 -18.88 -26.99 -16.39
C ASP A 141 -20.11 -26.76 -17.24
N ASN A 142 -20.73 -25.62 -17.06
CA ASN A 142 -21.95 -25.24 -17.74
C ASN A 142 -21.70 -24.49 -19.05
N SER A 143 -20.43 -24.15 -19.34
CA SER A 143 -20.02 -23.34 -20.50
C SER A 143 -20.84 -22.04 -20.64
N CYS A 144 -21.09 -21.35 -19.55
CA CYS A 144 -21.87 -20.11 -19.54
C CYS A 144 -21.30 -19.06 -18.59
N TRP A 145 -21.69 -17.79 -18.84
CA TRP A 145 -21.48 -16.71 -17.90
C TRP A 145 -22.52 -16.75 -16.79
N GLU A 146 -22.09 -16.63 -15.56
CA GLU A 146 -22.96 -16.52 -14.40
C GLU A 146 -22.56 -15.35 -13.50
N ASP A 147 -23.54 -14.79 -12.83
CA ASP A 147 -23.30 -13.79 -11.79
C ASP A 147 -23.13 -14.45 -10.43
N LYS A 148 -22.06 -14.10 -9.75
CA LYS A 148 -21.73 -14.61 -8.41
C LYS A 148 -21.55 -13.47 -7.43
N VAL A 149 -22.23 -13.57 -6.31
CA VAL A 149 -22.03 -12.64 -5.19
C VAL A 149 -20.70 -12.95 -4.53
N ARG A 150 -19.79 -11.98 -4.54
CA ARG A 150 -18.57 -11.98 -3.75
C ARG A 150 -18.85 -11.33 -2.42
N VAL A 151 -18.95 -12.14 -1.39
CA VAL A 151 -19.28 -11.74 -0.01
C VAL A 151 -18.32 -10.65 0.49
N GLY A 152 -18.84 -9.73 1.29
CA GLY A 152 -18.03 -8.73 1.98
C GLY A 152 -16.95 -9.38 2.83
N LYS A 153 -15.77 -8.76 2.89
CA LYS A 153 -14.62 -9.24 3.69
C LYS A 153 -13.97 -8.07 4.40
N ASP A 154 -13.65 -8.26 5.66
CA ASP A 154 -12.85 -7.33 6.44
C ASP A 154 -11.47 -7.91 6.76
N LYS A 155 -10.54 -7.02 7.09
CA LYS A 155 -9.17 -7.39 7.43
C LYS A 155 -8.58 -6.39 8.40
N ASN A 156 -8.07 -6.91 9.52
CA ASN A 156 -7.24 -6.18 10.46
C ASN A 156 -5.76 -6.44 10.16
N GLN A 157 -4.94 -5.41 10.22
CA GLN A 157 -3.53 -5.52 9.92
C GLN A 157 -2.72 -4.53 10.76
N LEU A 158 -1.64 -5.02 11.38
CA LEU A 158 -0.62 -4.19 12.01
C LEU A 158 0.50 -3.94 11.01
N ARG A 159 0.97 -2.68 10.95
CA ARG A 159 2.05 -2.27 10.07
C ARG A 159 3.12 -1.58 10.89
N SER A 160 4.30 -2.20 10.96
CA SER A 160 5.47 -1.69 11.67
C SER A 160 6.47 -1.15 10.68
N ARG A 161 6.78 0.16 10.73
CA ARG A 161 7.75 0.78 9.82
C ARG A 161 8.90 1.41 10.58
N LEU A 162 10.11 0.95 10.29
CA LEU A 162 11.35 1.59 10.70
C LEU A 162 11.88 2.43 9.52
N GLN A 163 12.20 3.70 9.78
CA GLN A 163 12.73 4.62 8.77
C GLN A 163 13.91 5.39 9.32
N LEU A 164 14.97 5.43 8.54
CA LEU A 164 16.14 6.27 8.76
C LEU A 164 16.18 7.35 7.69
N GLU A 165 16.38 8.61 8.08
CA GLU A 165 16.49 9.73 7.16
C GLU A 165 17.60 10.68 7.56
N TYR A 166 18.18 11.37 6.58
CA TYR A 166 19.17 12.42 6.81
C TYR A 166 18.48 13.79 6.72
N ASP A 167 18.17 14.37 7.90
CA ASP A 167 17.36 15.58 8.07
C ASP A 167 18.26 16.76 8.47
N LYS A 168 19.01 17.30 7.50
CA LYS A 168 19.82 18.52 7.68
C LYS A 168 18.91 19.75 7.50
N LYS A 169 18.99 20.69 8.43
CA LYS A 169 18.23 21.94 8.36
C LYS A 169 18.49 22.69 7.04
N LYS A 170 17.42 23.14 6.37
CA LYS A 170 17.44 23.88 5.11
C LYS A 170 18.05 23.11 3.93
N ALA A 171 18.25 21.79 4.03
CA ALA A 171 18.66 21.00 2.88
C ALA A 171 17.50 20.89 1.88
N LEU A 172 17.84 21.00 0.59
CA LEU A 172 16.88 20.75 -0.49
C LEU A 172 16.46 19.29 -0.51
N LEU A 173 17.39 18.38 -0.27
CA LEU A 173 17.17 16.93 -0.30
C LEU A 173 17.18 16.35 1.11
N THR A 174 16.22 15.48 1.40
CA THR A 174 16.15 14.69 2.63
C THR A 174 16.06 13.20 2.24
N PRO A 175 17.20 12.54 1.98
CA PRO A 175 17.21 11.13 1.64
C PRO A 175 16.78 10.26 2.81
N TYR A 176 16.11 9.15 2.50
CA TYR A 176 15.64 8.19 3.51
C TYR A 176 15.65 6.76 2.99
N ALA A 177 15.69 5.82 3.92
CA ALA A 177 15.44 4.42 3.69
C ALA A 177 14.47 3.89 4.76
N SER A 178 13.60 2.95 4.39
CA SER A 178 12.67 2.35 5.34
C SER A 178 12.37 0.89 5.03
N VAL A 179 12.07 0.14 6.09
CA VAL A 179 11.51 -1.21 6.03
C VAL A 179 10.15 -1.18 6.72
N GLU A 180 9.14 -1.76 6.10
CA GLU A 180 7.79 -1.83 6.64
C GLU A 180 7.27 -3.26 6.56
N LEU A 181 6.86 -3.81 7.70
CA LEU A 181 6.25 -5.12 7.85
C LEU A 181 4.72 -4.99 7.88
N TYR A 182 4.03 -5.91 7.24
CA TYR A 182 2.59 -6.04 7.26
C TYR A 182 2.22 -7.36 7.91
N ASN A 183 1.55 -7.31 9.03
CA ASN A 183 1.21 -8.46 9.85
C ASN A 183 -0.31 -8.55 10.08
N SER A 184 -0.91 -9.69 9.71
CA SER A 184 -2.29 -10.07 10.02
C SER A 184 -2.26 -11.52 10.52
N TRP A 185 -1.79 -11.75 11.76
CA TRP A 185 -1.47 -13.06 12.35
C TRP A 185 -0.19 -13.72 11.81
N ALA A 186 0.22 -13.41 10.59
CA ALA A 186 1.50 -13.77 9.99
C ALA A 186 2.04 -12.59 9.19
N VAL A 187 3.34 -12.57 8.91
CA VAL A 187 3.94 -11.57 8.02
C VAL A 187 3.48 -11.86 6.60
N GLU A 188 2.61 -11.01 6.06
CA GLU A 188 2.09 -11.15 4.70
C GLU A 188 3.01 -10.56 3.65
N LYS A 189 3.64 -9.43 3.97
CA LYS A 189 4.57 -8.77 3.08
C LYS A 189 5.54 -7.87 3.81
N ILE A 190 6.68 -7.65 3.15
CA ILE A 190 7.72 -6.73 3.58
C ILE A 190 7.92 -5.69 2.48
N ARG A 191 8.03 -4.42 2.84
CA ARG A 191 8.35 -3.33 1.92
C ARG A 191 9.67 -2.70 2.28
N TYR A 192 10.54 -2.60 1.31
CA TYR A 192 11.78 -1.84 1.37
C TYR A 192 11.60 -0.60 0.51
N THR A 193 11.90 0.57 1.05
CA THR A 193 11.77 1.83 0.31
C THR A 193 13.04 2.65 0.51
N ILE A 194 13.57 3.17 -0.60
CA ILE A 194 14.62 4.17 -0.61
C ILE A 194 14.13 5.36 -1.43
N GLY A 195 14.38 6.57 -0.96
CA GLY A 195 13.88 7.76 -1.65
C GLY A 195 14.45 9.04 -1.09
N THR A 196 13.95 10.16 -1.59
CA THR A 196 14.30 11.49 -1.09
C THR A 196 13.10 12.42 -1.16
N ASP A 197 12.94 13.23 -0.12
CA ASP A 197 12.08 14.40 -0.18
C ASP A 197 12.88 15.57 -0.74
N ILE A 198 12.30 16.29 -1.70
CA ILE A 198 12.84 17.47 -2.35
C ILE A 198 12.06 18.69 -1.83
N ASN A 199 12.61 19.40 -0.87
CA ASN A 199 11.97 20.53 -0.20
C ASN A 199 12.21 21.82 -0.99
N VAL A 200 11.36 22.10 -1.99
CA VAL A 200 11.51 23.26 -2.88
C VAL A 200 11.25 24.56 -2.11
N THR A 201 10.21 24.59 -1.28
CA THR A 201 9.88 25.71 -0.39
C THR A 201 9.39 25.18 0.96
N LYS A 202 9.01 26.09 1.87
CA LYS A 202 8.36 25.68 3.12
C LYS A 202 6.99 25.04 2.91
N SER A 203 6.33 25.37 1.80
CA SER A 203 4.99 24.91 1.45
C SER A 203 4.97 23.79 0.41
N HIS A 204 5.98 23.69 -0.44
CA HIS A 204 6.01 22.77 -1.57
C HIS A 204 7.15 21.76 -1.42
N ALA A 205 6.82 20.50 -1.41
CA ALA A 205 7.78 19.40 -1.42
C ALA A 205 7.38 18.34 -2.46
N PHE A 206 8.37 17.73 -3.07
CA PHE A 206 8.21 16.53 -3.89
C PHE A 206 8.85 15.35 -3.17
N ASN A 207 8.40 14.15 -3.47
CA ASN A 207 9.00 12.91 -3.01
C ASN A 207 9.25 12.03 -4.23
N VAL A 208 10.44 11.46 -4.32
CA VAL A 208 10.77 10.45 -5.34
C VAL A 208 11.34 9.24 -4.63
N PHE A 209 10.85 8.05 -4.95
CA PHE A 209 11.29 6.84 -4.29
C PHE A 209 11.23 5.60 -5.20
N TYR A 210 12.03 4.63 -4.84
CA TYR A 210 11.89 3.26 -5.28
C TYR A 210 11.41 2.40 -4.11
N ARG A 211 10.49 1.47 -4.40
CA ARG A 211 9.93 0.56 -3.41
C ARG A 211 9.90 -0.86 -3.95
N PHE A 212 10.53 -1.77 -3.24
CA PHE A 212 10.37 -3.19 -3.43
C PHE A 212 9.38 -3.75 -2.40
N GLN A 213 8.35 -4.44 -2.87
CA GLN A 213 7.37 -5.12 -2.05
C GLN A 213 7.53 -6.61 -2.25
N ASN A 214 7.99 -7.32 -1.22
CA ASN A 214 8.13 -8.76 -1.21
C ASN A 214 6.91 -9.40 -0.54
N MET A 215 6.21 -10.28 -1.24
CA MET A 215 5.07 -11.02 -0.74
C MET A 215 5.56 -12.29 -0.04
N LYS A 216 5.04 -12.58 1.18
CA LYS A 216 5.51 -13.69 2.02
C LYS A 216 4.46 -14.79 2.17
N ASN A 217 3.27 -14.41 2.60
CA ASN A 217 2.17 -15.35 2.81
C ASN A 217 0.99 -14.84 2.00
N VAL A 218 0.79 -15.42 0.84
CA VAL A 218 -0.35 -15.17 -0.04
C VAL A 218 -1.40 -16.22 0.27
N GLU A 219 -2.68 -15.84 0.34
CA GLU A 219 -3.77 -16.81 0.51
C GLU A 219 -3.74 -17.79 -0.66
N GLU A 220 -4.01 -19.07 -0.38
CA GLU A 220 -4.13 -20.11 -1.42
C GLU A 220 -5.08 -19.63 -2.53
N ASN A 221 -4.66 -19.70 -3.77
CA ASN A 221 -5.35 -19.20 -4.97
C ASN A 221 -5.39 -17.66 -5.16
N GLU A 222 -4.62 -16.85 -4.41
CA GLU A 222 -4.40 -15.45 -4.75
C GLU A 222 -3.00 -15.28 -5.38
N TYR A 223 -2.94 -14.90 -6.66
CA TYR A 223 -1.69 -14.52 -7.31
C TYR A 223 -1.34 -13.07 -6.95
N ASP A 224 -0.38 -12.91 -6.05
CA ASP A 224 0.19 -11.62 -5.67
C ASP A 224 1.72 -11.66 -5.88
N PRO A 225 2.22 -11.16 -7.02
CA PRO A 225 3.66 -11.16 -7.31
C PRO A 225 4.40 -10.15 -6.44
N ASP A 226 5.72 -10.33 -6.36
CA ASP A 226 6.60 -9.29 -5.86
C ASP A 226 6.51 -8.04 -6.75
N MET A 227 6.55 -6.85 -6.14
CA MET A 227 6.31 -5.61 -6.86
C MET A 227 7.49 -4.64 -6.74
N HIS A 228 7.91 -4.09 -7.87
CA HIS A 228 8.86 -3.00 -7.95
C HIS A 228 8.15 -1.70 -8.34
N TYR A 229 8.11 -0.73 -7.44
CA TYR A 229 7.46 0.55 -7.70
C TYR A 229 8.49 1.67 -7.83
N ILE A 230 8.31 2.50 -8.85
CA ILE A 230 8.84 3.86 -8.87
C ILE A 230 7.73 4.76 -8.36
N GLY A 231 8.04 5.68 -7.47
CA GLY A 231 7.03 6.57 -6.89
C GLY A 231 7.40 8.04 -7.03
N VAL A 232 6.39 8.85 -7.28
CA VAL A 232 6.47 10.30 -7.24
C VAL A 232 5.33 10.84 -6.39
N GLY A 233 5.62 11.80 -5.54
CA GLY A 233 4.65 12.46 -4.68
C GLY A 233 4.83 13.97 -4.72
N TYR A 234 3.74 14.69 -4.57
CA TYR A 234 3.73 16.13 -4.36
C TYR A 234 3.02 16.44 -3.05
N LYS A 235 3.57 17.34 -2.27
CA LYS A 235 2.98 17.77 -1.00
C LYS A 235 2.93 19.29 -0.92
N PHE A 236 1.73 19.82 -0.67
CA PHE A 236 1.47 21.21 -0.38
C PHE A 236 1.09 21.39 1.09
N LYS A 237 1.74 22.34 1.79
CA LYS A 237 1.50 22.66 3.21
C LYS A 237 1.16 24.14 3.37
N PHE A 238 0.07 24.43 4.10
CA PHE A 238 -0.33 25.80 4.41
C PHE A 238 -0.90 25.96 5.82
#